data_bc8663987b0bf7138ccd3e41b2077ce2
#
_entry.id   bc8663987b0bf7138ccd3e41b2077ce2
#
_cell.length_a   1.000
_cell.length_b   1.000
_cell.length_c   1.000
_cell.angle_alpha   90.00
_cell.angle_beta   90.00
_cell.angle_gamma   90.00
#
_symmetry.space_group_name_H-M   'P 1'
#
loop_
_entity.id
_entity.type
_entity.pdbx_description
1 polymer ?
#
loop_
_entity_poly.entity_id
_entity_poly.type
_entity_poly.pdbx_seq_one_letter_code
_entity_poly.pdbx_strand_id
1 'polypeptide(L)'
;RGRVISGVVSKGVTALAEIDVERRNGISRAHTATHMVHKAFREILGETATQAGSENSPGRFRFDFPAAGAVPLSTLNDVEARVNALLLDDLEVTAEVMSQADAKAAGAMALFGEKYGDQVRVISVGDWARELCGGTHVSRSGQLGVVKLLSESSIGAGVRRVEALVGVDAYK
;
A
#
# COMPACT_ATOMS: atom_id res chain seq x y z
N ARG A 1 2.33 -2.76 23.01
CA ARG A 1 1.68 -3.12 24.28
C ARG A 1 1.35 -4.60 24.26
N GLY A 2 1.56 -5.31 25.37
CA GLY A 2 1.29 -6.73 25.53
C GLY A 2 0.69 -7.04 26.89
N ARG A 3 0.21 -8.27 27.05
CA ARG A 3 -0.31 -8.81 28.31
C ARG A 3 0.48 -10.07 28.62
N VAL A 4 1.04 -10.15 29.82
CA VAL A 4 1.67 -11.39 30.31
C VAL A 4 0.55 -12.35 30.68
N ILE A 5 0.53 -13.52 30.05
CA ILE A 5 -0.47 -14.57 30.30
C ILE A 5 0.01 -15.52 31.40
N SER A 6 1.33 -15.80 31.43
CA SER A 6 1.94 -16.70 32.39
C SER A 6 3.41 -16.32 32.59
N GLY A 7 3.92 -16.56 33.79
CA GLY A 7 5.32 -16.28 34.14
C GLY A 7 5.60 -14.82 34.43
N VAL A 8 6.89 -14.45 34.41
CA VAL A 8 7.40 -13.10 34.69
C VAL A 8 8.32 -12.69 33.56
N VAL A 9 8.16 -11.48 33.06
CA VAL A 9 9.08 -10.84 32.10
C VAL A 9 9.95 -9.84 32.85
N SER A 10 11.27 -9.99 32.75
CA SER A 10 12.23 -9.09 33.35
C SER A 10 13.27 -8.59 32.35
N LYS A 11 13.93 -7.45 32.68
CA LYS A 11 14.97 -6.88 31.84
C LYS A 11 16.14 -7.89 31.67
N GLY A 12 16.57 -8.08 30.43
CA GLY A 12 17.72 -8.95 30.09
C GLY A 12 17.36 -10.39 29.74
N VAL A 13 16.09 -10.81 29.81
CA VAL A 13 15.67 -12.12 29.30
C VAL A 13 15.65 -12.15 27.77
N THR A 14 16.12 -13.26 27.22
CA THR A 14 15.93 -13.57 25.80
C THR A 14 14.52 -14.10 25.60
N ALA A 15 13.83 -13.57 24.58
CA ALA A 15 12.47 -13.99 24.23
C ALA A 15 12.37 -14.32 22.73
N LEU A 16 11.55 -15.31 22.42
CA LEU A 16 11.17 -15.60 21.05
C LEU A 16 9.93 -14.74 20.70
N ALA A 17 10.03 -13.97 19.62
CA ALA A 17 8.90 -13.22 19.09
C ALA A 17 8.30 -13.99 17.91
N GLU A 18 7.07 -14.41 18.05
CA GLU A 18 6.30 -15.06 16.99
C GLU A 18 5.22 -14.12 16.47
N ILE A 19 5.02 -14.12 15.15
CA ILE A 19 3.97 -13.34 14.48
C ILE A 19 2.97 -14.29 13.84
N ASP A 20 1.74 -13.85 13.70
CA ASP A 20 0.75 -14.47 12.83
C ASP A 20 1.16 -14.21 11.37
N VAL A 21 1.80 -15.19 10.75
CA VAL A 21 2.37 -15.10 9.40
C VAL A 21 1.27 -14.96 8.35
N GLU A 22 0.15 -15.67 8.51
CA GLU A 22 -0.97 -15.61 7.57
C GLU A 22 -1.59 -14.21 7.57
N ARG A 23 -1.85 -13.67 8.75
CA ARG A 23 -2.32 -12.30 8.91
C ARG A 23 -1.33 -11.28 8.33
N ARG A 24 -0.03 -11.45 8.60
CA ARG A 24 1.03 -10.59 8.06
C ARG A 24 1.03 -10.62 6.53
N ASN A 25 0.93 -11.79 5.90
CA ASN A 25 0.89 -11.93 4.45
C ASN A 25 -0.37 -11.28 3.86
N GLY A 26 -1.52 -11.42 4.52
CA GLY A 26 -2.75 -10.73 4.12
C GLY A 26 -2.59 -9.20 4.12
N ILE A 27 -1.97 -8.63 5.16
CA ILE A 27 -1.68 -7.19 5.26
C ILE A 27 -0.65 -6.76 4.21
N SER A 28 0.40 -7.56 3.97
CA SER A 28 1.43 -7.26 2.95
C SER A 28 0.83 -7.18 1.54
N ARG A 29 -0.11 -8.08 1.21
CA ARG A 29 -0.88 -8.00 -0.04
C ARG A 29 -1.68 -6.70 -0.14
N ALA A 30 -2.45 -6.38 0.89
CA ALA A 30 -3.26 -5.15 0.93
C ALA A 30 -2.38 -3.90 0.81
N HIS A 31 -1.23 -3.87 1.48
CA HIS A 31 -0.31 -2.73 1.46
C HIS A 31 0.33 -2.54 0.08
N THR A 32 0.78 -3.60 -0.56
CA THR A 32 1.32 -3.51 -1.92
C THR A 32 0.22 -3.07 -2.91
N ALA A 33 -1.00 -3.61 -2.78
CA ALA A 33 -2.14 -3.19 -3.59
C ALA A 33 -2.45 -1.69 -3.42
N THR A 34 -2.32 -1.14 -2.20
CA THR A 34 -2.51 0.29 -1.95
C THR A 34 -1.54 1.14 -2.77
N HIS A 35 -0.25 0.80 -2.81
CA HIS A 35 0.73 1.51 -3.63
C HIS A 35 0.41 1.40 -5.12
N MET A 36 0.01 0.23 -5.59
CA MET A 36 -0.36 0.02 -6.99
C MET A 36 -1.60 0.83 -7.38
N VAL A 37 -2.63 0.84 -6.53
CA VAL A 37 -3.84 1.64 -6.74
C VAL A 37 -3.52 3.14 -6.70
N HIS A 38 -2.69 3.59 -5.76
CA HIS A 38 -2.21 4.97 -5.70
C HIS A 38 -1.52 5.39 -7.01
N LYS A 39 -0.58 4.60 -7.50
CA LYS A 39 0.10 4.89 -8.77
C LYS A 39 -0.87 4.91 -9.95
N ALA A 40 -1.82 3.97 -10.03
CA ALA A 40 -2.82 3.94 -11.10
C ALA A 40 -3.76 5.15 -11.06
N PHE A 41 -4.20 5.60 -9.87
CA PHE A 41 -4.95 6.85 -9.73
C PHE A 41 -4.17 8.06 -10.23
N ARG A 42 -2.87 8.15 -9.92
CA ARG A 42 -2.03 9.25 -10.41
C ARG A 42 -1.83 9.21 -11.92
N GLU A 43 -1.74 8.03 -12.54
CA GLU A 43 -1.69 7.90 -14.00
C GLU A 43 -2.97 8.41 -14.67
N ILE A 44 -4.14 8.16 -14.07
CA ILE A 44 -5.45 8.44 -14.68
C ILE A 44 -5.98 9.82 -14.30
N LEU A 45 -5.86 10.22 -13.02
CA LEU A 45 -6.38 11.49 -12.51
C LEU A 45 -5.33 12.61 -12.46
N GLY A 46 -4.05 12.25 -12.60
CA GLY A 46 -2.93 13.19 -12.51
C GLY A 46 -2.20 13.16 -11.17
N GLU A 47 -1.04 13.82 -11.15
CA GLU A 47 -0.07 13.80 -10.05
C GLU A 47 -0.61 14.34 -8.71
N THR A 48 -1.74 15.04 -8.73
CA THR A 48 -2.38 15.59 -7.52
C THR A 48 -3.17 14.56 -6.72
N ALA A 49 -3.46 13.38 -7.29
CA ALA A 49 -4.12 12.27 -6.59
C ALA A 49 -3.16 11.57 -5.62
N THR A 50 -2.58 12.33 -4.70
CA THR A 50 -1.62 11.85 -3.69
C THR A 50 -2.34 11.21 -2.51
N GLN A 51 -1.64 10.34 -1.77
CA GLN A 51 -2.21 9.72 -0.58
C GLN A 51 -2.44 10.77 0.53
N ALA A 52 -3.70 10.95 0.94
CA ALA A 52 -4.08 11.73 2.12
C ALA A 52 -4.24 10.85 3.37
N GLY A 53 -4.45 9.55 3.18
CA GLY A 53 -4.54 8.55 4.22
C GLY A 53 -4.71 7.15 3.64
N SER A 54 -4.39 6.14 4.42
CA SER A 54 -4.64 4.74 4.07
C SER A 54 -4.76 3.86 5.30
N GLU A 55 -5.39 2.71 5.14
CA GLU A 55 -5.41 1.66 6.15
C GLU A 55 -5.39 0.31 5.47
N ASN A 56 -4.54 -0.58 5.97
CA ASN A 56 -4.36 -1.93 5.44
C ASN A 56 -4.74 -2.97 6.50
N SER A 57 -5.60 -3.90 6.13
CA SER A 57 -5.97 -5.07 6.92
C SER A 57 -5.88 -6.34 6.06
N PRO A 58 -5.94 -7.53 6.65
CA PRO A 58 -5.93 -8.75 5.84
C PRO A 58 -7.06 -8.73 4.81
N GLY A 59 -6.68 -8.86 3.52
CA GLY A 59 -7.63 -8.92 2.40
C GLY A 59 -8.37 -7.64 2.05
N ARG A 60 -8.10 -6.53 2.73
CA ARG A 60 -8.80 -5.26 2.50
C ARG A 60 -7.90 -4.07 2.72
N PHE A 61 -8.12 -2.97 1.95
CA PHE A 61 -7.55 -1.67 2.25
C PHE A 61 -8.54 -0.54 1.95
N ARG A 62 -8.28 0.63 2.53
CA ARG A 62 -8.84 1.91 2.12
C ARG A 62 -7.73 2.88 1.73
N PHE A 63 -8.03 3.73 0.77
CA PHE A 63 -7.13 4.74 0.26
C PHE A 63 -7.86 6.07 0.11
N ASP A 64 -7.33 7.11 0.74
CA ASP A 64 -7.90 8.45 0.77
C ASP A 64 -7.01 9.38 -0.07
N PHE A 65 -7.61 10.20 -0.93
CA PHE A 65 -6.88 11.10 -1.82
C PHE A 65 -7.66 12.38 -2.12
N PRO A 66 -6.96 13.50 -2.43
CA PRO A 66 -7.60 14.73 -2.84
C PRO A 66 -8.29 14.58 -4.21
N ALA A 67 -9.55 15.01 -4.30
CA ALA A 67 -10.26 15.14 -5.56
C ALA A 67 -11.36 16.20 -5.43
N ALA A 68 -11.56 17.02 -6.47
CA ALA A 68 -12.53 18.11 -6.47
C ALA A 68 -13.99 17.62 -6.47
N GLY A 69 -14.25 16.38 -6.86
CA GLY A 69 -15.58 15.78 -6.94
C GLY A 69 -15.55 14.27 -6.88
N ALA A 70 -16.72 13.65 -7.02
CA ALA A 70 -16.85 12.19 -7.10
C ALA A 70 -16.07 11.65 -8.30
N VAL A 71 -15.39 10.51 -8.09
CA VAL A 71 -14.68 9.81 -9.16
C VAL A 71 -15.69 8.99 -9.95
N PRO A 72 -15.79 9.16 -11.27
CA PRO A 72 -16.68 8.36 -12.10
C PRO A 72 -16.41 6.86 -11.98
N LEU A 73 -17.45 6.05 -12.05
CA LEU A 73 -17.32 4.58 -12.01
C LEU A 73 -16.42 4.05 -13.14
N SER A 74 -16.45 4.69 -14.31
CA SER A 74 -15.54 4.35 -15.42
C SER A 74 -14.07 4.50 -15.00
N THR A 75 -13.73 5.58 -14.33
CA THR A 75 -12.38 5.82 -13.82
C THR A 75 -11.97 4.78 -12.77
N LEU A 76 -12.88 4.39 -11.87
CA LEU A 76 -12.61 3.30 -10.91
C LEU A 76 -12.36 1.98 -11.64
N ASN A 77 -13.15 1.67 -12.67
CA ASN A 77 -12.97 0.48 -13.49
C ASN A 77 -11.63 0.51 -14.25
N ASP A 78 -11.22 1.67 -14.76
CA ASP A 78 -9.93 1.82 -15.46
C ASP A 78 -8.75 1.60 -14.49
N VAL A 79 -8.83 2.16 -13.27
CA VAL A 79 -7.82 1.93 -12.21
C VAL A 79 -7.76 0.45 -11.84
N GLU A 80 -8.90 -0.19 -11.61
CA GLU A 80 -9.00 -1.62 -11.28
C GLU A 80 -8.40 -2.48 -12.40
N ALA A 81 -8.78 -2.23 -13.63
CA ALA A 81 -8.26 -2.95 -14.80
C ALA A 81 -6.75 -2.77 -14.95
N ARG A 82 -6.25 -1.53 -14.79
CA ARG A 82 -4.82 -1.21 -14.87
C ARG A 82 -4.01 -1.97 -13.83
N VAL A 83 -4.48 -1.98 -12.58
CA VAL A 83 -3.80 -2.70 -11.50
C VAL A 83 -3.80 -4.20 -11.77
N ASN A 84 -4.96 -4.79 -12.08
CA ASN A 84 -5.07 -6.23 -12.31
C ASN A 84 -4.25 -6.70 -13.53
N ALA A 85 -4.10 -5.89 -14.58
CA ALA A 85 -3.19 -6.20 -15.69
C ALA A 85 -1.74 -6.35 -15.20
N LEU A 86 -1.27 -5.44 -14.34
CA LEU A 86 0.09 -5.49 -13.76
C LEU A 86 0.29 -6.66 -12.78
N LEU A 87 -0.79 -7.22 -12.22
CA LEU A 87 -0.69 -8.46 -11.42
C LEU A 87 -0.36 -9.66 -12.31
N LEU A 88 -0.89 -9.69 -13.53
CA LEU A 88 -0.60 -10.75 -14.51
C LEU A 88 0.84 -10.68 -15.02
N ASP A 89 1.45 -9.49 -15.06
CA ASP A 89 2.86 -9.30 -15.41
C ASP A 89 3.81 -9.81 -14.32
N ASP A 90 3.30 -10.12 -13.15
CA ASP A 90 4.02 -10.65 -11.99
C ASP A 90 5.33 -9.89 -11.70
N LEU A 91 5.24 -8.56 -11.61
CA LEU A 91 6.37 -7.67 -11.40
C LEU A 91 7.06 -7.95 -10.06
N GLU A 92 8.39 -7.88 -10.05
CA GLU A 92 9.16 -7.97 -8.81
C GLU A 92 8.88 -6.78 -7.89
N VAL A 93 8.73 -7.03 -6.59
CA VAL A 93 8.58 -5.99 -5.57
C VAL A 93 9.83 -5.98 -4.70
N THR A 94 10.63 -4.94 -4.84
CA THR A 94 11.90 -4.78 -4.12
C THR A 94 11.81 -3.72 -3.02
N ALA A 95 12.71 -3.83 -2.05
CA ALA A 95 12.86 -2.87 -0.97
C ALA A 95 14.33 -2.52 -0.82
N GLU A 96 14.68 -1.27 -1.06
CA GLU A 96 16.04 -0.79 -1.01
C GLU A 96 16.17 0.39 -0.05
N VAL A 97 17.30 0.46 0.67
CA VAL A 97 17.62 1.61 1.53
C VAL A 97 18.65 2.47 0.80
N MET A 98 18.35 3.74 0.64
CA MET A 98 19.20 4.67 -0.07
C MET A 98 19.08 6.08 0.51
N SER A 99 19.92 7.02 0.05
CA SER A 99 19.79 8.42 0.44
C SER A 99 18.49 9.04 -0.11
N GLN A 100 17.99 10.09 0.54
CA GLN A 100 16.85 10.84 -0.01
C GLN A 100 17.12 11.40 -1.41
N ALA A 101 18.37 11.81 -1.67
CA ALA A 101 18.78 12.34 -2.97
C ALA A 101 18.69 11.27 -4.08
N ASP A 102 19.18 10.06 -3.78
CA ASP A 102 19.12 8.93 -4.72
C ASP A 102 17.67 8.47 -4.95
N ALA A 103 16.87 8.41 -3.89
CA ALA A 103 15.45 8.07 -3.97
C ALA A 103 14.69 9.06 -4.88
N LYS A 104 14.96 10.37 -4.71
CA LYS A 104 14.39 11.41 -5.56
C LYS A 104 14.88 11.30 -7.01
N ALA A 105 16.16 11.04 -7.22
CA ALA A 105 16.74 10.83 -8.56
C ALA A 105 16.14 9.60 -9.25
N ALA A 106 15.84 8.54 -8.48
CA ALA A 106 15.14 7.35 -8.96
C ALA A 106 13.63 7.57 -9.21
N GLY A 107 13.10 8.76 -8.96
CA GLY A 107 11.67 9.08 -9.12
C GLY A 107 10.78 8.51 -8.04
N ALA A 108 11.32 8.16 -6.88
CA ALA A 108 10.53 7.66 -5.77
C ALA A 108 9.62 8.76 -5.21
N MET A 109 8.35 8.40 -4.99
CA MET A 109 7.39 9.30 -4.39
C MET A 109 7.50 9.28 -2.87
N ALA A 110 7.59 10.47 -2.26
CA ALA A 110 7.46 10.66 -0.83
C ALA A 110 6.01 10.97 -0.45
N LEU A 111 5.52 10.40 0.63
CA LEU A 111 4.20 10.74 1.16
C LEU A 111 4.24 12.15 1.76
N PHE A 112 3.20 12.93 1.47
CA PHE A 112 3.09 14.30 1.97
C PHE A 112 2.95 14.33 3.49
N GLY A 113 3.73 15.20 4.15
CA GLY A 113 3.67 15.38 5.61
C GLY A 113 4.52 14.40 6.44
N GLU A 114 5.13 13.40 5.82
CA GLU A 114 6.07 12.50 6.48
C GLU A 114 7.45 13.16 6.64
N LYS A 115 8.11 12.93 7.79
CA LYS A 115 9.49 13.34 8.04
C LYS A 115 10.41 12.15 7.82
N TYR A 116 11.27 12.27 6.84
CA TYR A 116 12.24 11.24 6.50
C TYR A 116 13.63 11.59 7.03
N GLY A 117 14.37 10.60 7.52
CA GLY A 117 15.80 10.72 7.85
C GLY A 117 16.67 10.77 6.57
N ASP A 118 18.00 10.86 6.75
CA ASP A 118 18.95 10.89 5.62
C ASP A 118 18.88 9.64 4.74
N GLN A 119 18.54 8.51 5.36
CA GLN A 119 18.32 7.23 4.67
C GLN A 119 16.83 6.92 4.65
N VAL A 120 16.34 6.52 3.49
CA VAL A 120 14.94 6.17 3.24
C VAL A 120 14.84 4.78 2.62
N ARG A 121 13.74 4.10 2.93
CA ARG A 121 13.43 2.81 2.31
C ARG A 121 12.48 3.04 1.15
N VAL A 122 12.89 2.64 -0.04
CA VAL A 122 12.13 2.72 -1.28
C VAL A 122 11.56 1.35 -1.61
N ILE A 123 10.26 1.29 -1.84
CA ILE A 123 9.57 0.12 -2.38
C ILE A 123 9.36 0.36 -3.87
N SER A 124 9.81 -0.58 -4.68
CA SER A 124 9.59 -0.56 -6.13
C SER A 124 8.72 -1.74 -6.55
N VAL A 125 7.77 -1.51 -7.47
CA VAL A 125 6.99 -2.53 -8.15
C VAL A 125 7.43 -2.53 -9.62
N GLY A 126 8.38 -3.38 -9.94
CA GLY A 126 9.13 -3.32 -11.20
C GLY A 126 9.70 -1.92 -11.43
N ASP A 127 9.68 -1.48 -12.69
CA ASP A 127 10.01 -0.10 -13.06
C ASP A 127 8.80 0.84 -13.06
N TRP A 128 7.61 0.32 -12.73
CA TRP A 128 6.36 1.05 -12.85
C TRP A 128 6.06 1.99 -11.68
N ALA A 129 6.30 1.56 -10.44
CA ALA A 129 6.02 2.37 -9.25
C ALA A 129 7.21 2.35 -8.29
N ARG A 130 7.51 3.51 -7.68
CA ARG A 130 8.50 3.67 -6.62
C ARG A 130 7.97 4.62 -5.57
N GLU A 131 7.90 4.17 -4.30
CA GLU A 131 7.40 4.99 -3.20
C GLU A 131 8.23 4.76 -1.94
N LEU A 132 8.39 5.81 -1.13
CA LEU A 132 9.01 5.71 0.19
C LEU A 132 8.04 5.01 1.14
N CYS A 133 8.43 3.85 1.66
CA CYS A 133 7.58 3.10 2.58
C CYS A 133 8.40 2.19 3.52
N GLY A 134 8.11 2.27 4.82
CA GLY A 134 8.70 1.41 5.85
C GLY A 134 7.93 0.12 6.13
N GLY A 135 6.80 -0.11 5.46
CA GLY A 135 5.89 -1.22 5.73
C GLY A 135 6.33 -2.57 5.14
N THR A 136 5.50 -3.58 5.36
CA THR A 136 5.71 -4.93 4.80
C THR A 136 4.97 -5.09 3.48
N HIS A 137 5.62 -5.73 2.52
CA HIS A 137 5.13 -5.94 1.17
C HIS A 137 5.29 -7.39 0.72
N VAL A 138 4.61 -7.77 -0.34
CA VAL A 138 4.86 -9.03 -1.07
C VAL A 138 6.17 -8.90 -1.86
N SER A 139 6.69 -10.00 -2.36
CA SER A 139 7.89 -10.00 -3.21
C SER A 139 7.59 -9.94 -4.72
N ARG A 140 6.35 -10.19 -5.13
CA ARG A 140 5.89 -10.13 -6.51
C ARG A 140 4.44 -9.67 -6.59
N SER A 141 4.10 -8.89 -7.63
CA SER A 141 2.74 -8.34 -7.80
C SER A 141 1.68 -9.44 -7.97
N GLY A 142 1.99 -10.54 -8.64
CA GLY A 142 1.06 -11.67 -8.81
C GLY A 142 0.60 -12.31 -7.50
N GLN A 143 1.35 -12.16 -6.41
CA GLN A 143 0.97 -12.65 -5.07
C GLN A 143 -0.24 -11.94 -4.46
N LEU A 144 -0.66 -10.82 -5.03
CA LEU A 144 -1.87 -10.12 -4.63
C LEU A 144 -3.14 -10.92 -5.01
N GLY A 145 -3.08 -11.70 -6.07
CA GLY A 145 -4.23 -12.41 -6.63
C GLY A 145 -5.11 -11.47 -7.47
N VAL A 146 -6.13 -10.88 -6.87
CA VAL A 146 -7.04 -9.90 -7.51
C VAL A 146 -7.19 -8.68 -6.62
N VAL A 147 -7.32 -7.52 -7.22
CA VAL A 147 -7.72 -6.28 -6.56
C VAL A 147 -9.09 -5.87 -7.07
N LYS A 148 -10.05 -5.66 -6.15
CA LYS A 148 -11.41 -5.24 -6.47
C LYS A 148 -11.75 -3.95 -5.74
N LEU A 149 -12.01 -2.87 -6.49
CA LEU A 149 -12.51 -1.63 -5.92
C LEU A 149 -14.01 -1.77 -5.63
N LEU A 150 -14.42 -1.48 -4.39
CA LEU A 150 -15.79 -1.68 -3.93
C LEU A 150 -16.63 -0.42 -4.03
N SER A 151 -16.09 0.67 -3.53
CA SER A 151 -16.84 1.92 -3.35
C SER A 151 -15.91 3.13 -3.38
N GLU A 152 -16.50 4.25 -3.71
CA GLU A 152 -15.90 5.57 -3.62
C GLU A 152 -16.85 6.49 -2.87
N SER A 153 -16.34 7.28 -1.92
CA SER A 153 -17.16 8.17 -1.09
C SER A 153 -16.41 9.42 -0.68
N SER A 154 -17.15 10.48 -0.32
CA SER A 154 -16.58 11.66 0.31
C SER A 154 -16.34 11.39 1.80
N ILE A 155 -15.17 11.79 2.31
CA ILE A 155 -14.85 11.77 3.75
C ILE A 155 -14.54 13.14 4.33
N GLY A 156 -14.65 14.17 3.51
CA GLY A 156 -14.40 15.57 3.87
C GLY A 156 -14.38 16.47 2.64
N ALA A 157 -14.21 17.77 2.86
CA ALA A 157 -14.12 18.73 1.77
C ALA A 157 -12.88 18.44 0.91
N GLY A 158 -13.10 18.08 -0.36
CA GLY A 158 -12.03 17.82 -1.33
C GLY A 158 -11.23 16.53 -1.09
N VAL A 159 -11.72 15.59 -0.23
CA VAL A 159 -11.06 14.32 0.01
C VAL A 159 -12.04 13.16 -0.27
N ARG A 160 -11.59 12.22 -1.07
CA ARG A 160 -12.33 11.02 -1.46
C ARG A 160 -11.66 9.78 -0.89
N ARG A 161 -12.46 8.78 -0.60
CA ARG A 161 -12.03 7.46 -0.10
C ARG A 161 -12.46 6.38 -1.07
N VAL A 162 -11.52 5.50 -1.41
CA VAL A 162 -11.79 4.24 -2.07
C VAL A 162 -11.55 3.09 -1.10
N GLU A 163 -12.47 2.12 -1.09
CA GLU A 163 -12.32 0.85 -0.39
C GLU A 163 -12.13 -0.28 -1.40
N ALA A 164 -11.28 -1.24 -1.05
CA ALA A 164 -10.95 -2.35 -1.93
C ALA A 164 -10.74 -3.66 -1.18
N LEU A 165 -10.99 -4.77 -1.88
CA LEU A 165 -10.64 -6.12 -1.48
C LEU A 165 -9.42 -6.62 -2.27
N VAL A 166 -8.65 -7.52 -1.66
CA VAL A 166 -7.42 -8.07 -2.24
C VAL A 166 -7.34 -9.57 -2.01
N GLY A 167 -6.96 -10.31 -3.04
CA GLY A 167 -6.77 -11.74 -2.98
C GLY A 167 -8.08 -12.50 -2.80
N VAL A 168 -8.09 -13.48 -1.89
CA VAL A 168 -9.25 -14.38 -1.70
C VAL A 168 -10.52 -13.62 -1.33
N ASP A 169 -10.42 -12.52 -0.58
CA ASP A 169 -11.59 -11.75 -0.18
C ASP A 169 -12.27 -11.02 -1.35
N ALA A 170 -11.55 -10.81 -2.45
CA ALA A 170 -12.11 -10.24 -3.68
C ALA A 170 -13.04 -11.20 -4.45
N TYR A 171 -13.06 -12.48 -4.08
CA TYR A 171 -13.93 -13.52 -4.68
C TYR A 171 -15.19 -13.82 -3.86
N LYS A 172 -15.31 -13.25 -2.67
CA LYS A 172 -16.47 -13.41 -1.77
C LYS A 172 -17.53 -12.34 -2.01
#